data_d32aaa79d6ce02932ee4eeaa24cfe5a9
#
_entry.id   d32aaa79d6ce02932ee4eeaa24cfe5a9
#
_cell.length_a   1.000
_cell.length_b   1.000
_cell.length_c   1.000
_cell.angle_alpha   90.00
_cell.angle_beta   90.00
_cell.angle_gamma   90.00
#
_symmetry.space_group_name_H-M   'P 1'
#
loop_
_entity.id
_entity.type
_entity.pdbx_description
1 polymer ?
#
loop_
_entity_poly.entity_id
_entity_poly.type
_entity_poly.pdbx_seq_one_letter_code
_entity_poly.pdbx_strand_id
1 'polypeptide(L)'
;MSPKVLVVDDDPVIVRLLEVNFEMEGFTVVSAIDGIDGVAKARTEQPDVIVSDVMMPKLNGLELCAALKSDEVTRAIPVVLLSAKAQVTDIRAGLDAGADDYVTKPFEPLDLIDRVNKLLS
;
A
#
# COMPACT_ATOMS: atom_id res chain seq x y z
N MET A 1 -13.53 16.54 -0.30
CA MET A 1 -13.71 15.09 -0.51
C MET A 1 -12.57 14.35 0.17
N SER A 2 -12.87 13.24 0.81
CA SER A 2 -11.88 12.45 1.50
C SER A 2 -11.13 11.56 0.50
N PRO A 3 -9.80 11.58 0.48
CA PRO A 3 -9.07 10.59 -0.30
C PRO A 3 -9.29 9.21 0.28
N LYS A 4 -9.22 8.19 -0.57
CA LYS A 4 -9.43 6.81 -0.17
C LYS A 4 -8.10 6.06 -0.23
N VAL A 5 -7.74 5.38 0.86
CA VAL A 5 -6.55 4.54 0.92
C VAL A 5 -6.97 3.08 1.05
N LEU A 6 -6.33 2.20 0.28
CA LEU A 6 -6.47 0.75 0.44
C LEU A 6 -5.23 0.25 1.19
N VAL A 7 -5.46 -0.35 2.35
CA VAL A 7 -4.41 -0.93 3.17
C VAL A 7 -4.43 -2.44 2.98
N VAL A 8 -3.32 -3.03 2.56
CA VAL A 8 -3.21 -4.47 2.32
C VAL A 8 -2.15 -5.04 3.27
N ASP A 9 -2.58 -5.84 4.23
CA ASP A 9 -1.69 -6.47 5.20
C ASP A 9 -2.44 -7.65 5.84
N ASP A 10 -1.72 -8.75 6.09
CA ASP A 10 -2.29 -9.91 6.76
C ASP A 10 -2.23 -9.81 8.29
N ASP A 11 -1.56 -8.79 8.82
CA ASP A 11 -1.47 -8.53 10.25
C ASP A 11 -2.58 -7.56 10.68
N PRO A 12 -3.59 -8.02 11.42
CA PRO A 12 -4.70 -7.15 11.82
C PRO A 12 -4.27 -6.00 12.74
N VAL A 13 -3.16 -6.14 13.45
CA VAL A 13 -2.64 -5.06 14.30
C VAL A 13 -2.16 -3.90 13.45
N ILE A 14 -1.41 -4.20 12.39
CA ILE A 14 -0.92 -3.17 11.47
C ILE A 14 -2.08 -2.52 10.73
N VAL A 15 -3.04 -3.33 10.25
CA VAL A 15 -4.23 -2.81 9.57
C VAL A 15 -4.95 -1.82 10.47
N ARG A 16 -5.19 -2.18 11.74
CA ARG A 16 -5.90 -1.31 12.68
C ARG A 16 -5.12 -0.03 12.96
N LEU A 17 -3.80 -0.13 13.12
CA LEU A 17 -2.94 1.03 13.31
C LEU A 17 -3.06 2.01 12.16
N LEU A 18 -3.00 1.51 10.94
CA LEU A 18 -3.10 2.33 9.75
C LEU A 18 -4.51 2.91 9.56
N GLU A 19 -5.56 2.11 9.80
CA GLU A 19 -6.94 2.59 9.74
C GLU A 19 -7.14 3.80 10.63
N VAL A 20 -6.75 3.69 11.91
CA VAL A 20 -6.94 4.77 12.89
C VAL A 20 -6.19 6.01 12.46
N ASN A 21 -4.93 5.87 12.07
CA ASN A 21 -4.09 7.02 11.73
C ASN A 21 -4.55 7.70 10.44
N PHE A 22 -4.90 6.94 9.40
CA PHE A 22 -5.40 7.52 8.16
C PHE A 22 -6.76 8.18 8.35
N GLU A 23 -7.65 7.57 9.13
CA GLU A 23 -8.96 8.15 9.41
C GLU A 23 -8.84 9.48 10.16
N MET A 24 -7.90 9.56 11.10
CA MET A 24 -7.63 10.82 11.82
C MET A 24 -7.15 11.93 10.90
N GLU A 25 -6.53 11.58 9.78
CA GLU A 25 -6.05 12.54 8.79
C GLU A 25 -7.06 12.79 7.66
N GLY A 26 -8.28 12.31 7.82
CA GLY A 26 -9.36 12.57 6.88
C GLY A 26 -9.50 11.59 5.73
N PHE A 27 -8.80 10.46 5.78
CA PHE A 27 -8.91 9.43 4.73
C PHE A 27 -10.09 8.51 4.98
N THR A 28 -10.69 8.03 3.89
CA THR A 28 -11.56 6.86 3.92
C THR A 28 -10.66 5.63 3.74
N VAL A 29 -10.79 4.64 4.60
CA VAL A 29 -9.91 3.47 4.58
C VAL A 29 -10.67 2.23 4.18
N VAL A 30 -10.11 1.50 3.21
CA VAL A 30 -10.56 0.15 2.83
C VAL A 30 -9.38 -0.77 3.12
N SER A 31 -9.65 -1.96 3.63
CA SER A 31 -8.57 -2.90 3.95
C SER A 31 -8.74 -4.23 3.23
N ALA A 32 -7.62 -4.90 2.98
CA ALA A 32 -7.57 -6.24 2.39
C ALA A 32 -6.59 -7.08 3.20
N ILE A 33 -6.85 -8.39 3.27
CA ILE A 33 -6.11 -9.29 4.15
C ILE A 33 -4.94 -10.00 3.46
N ASP A 34 -4.89 -9.96 2.14
CA ASP A 34 -3.79 -10.56 1.36
C ASP A 34 -3.74 -9.90 -0.01
N GLY A 35 -2.75 -10.32 -0.82
CA GLY A 35 -2.53 -9.73 -2.13
C GLY A 35 -3.66 -9.98 -3.11
N ILE A 36 -4.31 -11.15 -3.04
CA ILE A 36 -5.42 -11.48 -3.94
C ILE A 36 -6.62 -10.58 -3.64
N ASP A 37 -6.97 -10.45 -2.36
CA ASP A 37 -8.03 -9.55 -1.91
C ASP A 37 -7.69 -8.09 -2.25
N GLY A 38 -6.40 -7.74 -2.12
CA GLY A 38 -5.91 -6.40 -2.46
C GLY A 38 -6.10 -6.05 -3.92
N VAL A 39 -5.78 -6.96 -4.83
CA VAL A 39 -6.00 -6.74 -6.27
C VAL A 39 -7.49 -6.57 -6.57
N ALA A 40 -8.33 -7.44 -6.01
CA ALA A 40 -9.78 -7.36 -6.22
C ALA A 40 -10.34 -6.02 -5.72
N LYS A 41 -9.95 -5.60 -4.53
CA LYS A 41 -10.45 -4.34 -3.94
C LYS A 41 -9.89 -3.12 -4.64
N ALA A 42 -8.66 -3.17 -5.14
CA ALA A 42 -8.12 -2.06 -5.92
C ALA A 42 -8.96 -1.81 -7.19
N ARG A 43 -9.41 -2.89 -7.83
CA ARG A 43 -10.25 -2.77 -9.03
C ARG A 43 -11.64 -2.25 -8.72
N THR A 44 -12.27 -2.73 -7.65
CA THR A 44 -13.65 -2.37 -7.33
C THR A 44 -13.77 -1.04 -6.60
N GLU A 45 -12.85 -0.75 -5.70
CA GLU A 45 -12.90 0.46 -4.88
C GLU A 45 -12.20 1.66 -5.51
N GLN A 46 -11.26 1.40 -6.41
CA GLN A 46 -10.45 2.42 -7.08
C GLN A 46 -9.93 3.48 -6.11
N PRO A 47 -9.10 3.06 -5.12
CA PRO A 47 -8.58 3.99 -4.13
C PRO A 47 -7.64 5.01 -4.76
N ASP A 48 -7.39 6.09 -4.06
CA ASP A 48 -6.45 7.12 -4.48
C ASP A 48 -5.00 6.71 -4.27
N VAL A 49 -4.78 5.80 -3.31
CA VAL A 49 -3.44 5.28 -2.98
C VAL A 49 -3.59 3.90 -2.36
N ILE A 50 -2.56 3.06 -2.55
CA ILE A 50 -2.50 1.73 -1.96
C ILE A 50 -1.25 1.65 -1.09
N VAL A 51 -1.42 1.16 0.15
CA VAL A 51 -0.32 0.89 1.07
C VAL A 51 -0.34 -0.60 1.36
N SER A 52 0.71 -1.32 0.96
CA SER A 52 0.73 -2.78 1.05
C SER A 52 2.00 -3.28 1.71
N ASP A 53 1.84 -4.27 2.59
CA ASP A 53 2.98 -5.04 3.09
C ASP A 53 3.57 -5.87 1.93
N VAL A 54 4.89 -6.10 1.97
CA VAL A 54 5.56 -6.96 1.00
C VAL A 54 5.38 -8.45 1.38
N MET A 55 5.53 -8.75 2.65
CA MET A 55 5.53 -10.13 3.13
C MET A 55 4.12 -10.60 3.48
N MET A 56 3.44 -11.18 2.50
CA MET A 56 2.07 -11.69 2.67
C MET A 56 1.95 -13.06 2.02
N PRO A 57 1.04 -13.92 2.54
CA PRO A 57 0.75 -15.20 1.89
C PRO A 57 0.00 -15.01 0.58
N LYS A 58 -0.02 -16.06 -0.23
CA LYS A 58 -0.71 -16.15 -1.53
C LYS A 58 -0.07 -15.26 -2.59
N LEU A 59 -0.29 -13.95 -2.51
CA LEU A 59 0.28 -12.97 -3.44
C LEU A 59 0.98 -11.92 -2.60
N ASN A 60 2.31 -11.80 -2.70
CA ASN A 60 3.07 -10.83 -1.90
C ASN A 60 2.93 -9.41 -2.48
N GLY A 61 3.46 -8.41 -1.76
CA GLY A 61 3.35 -7.02 -2.16
C GLY A 61 4.03 -6.68 -3.48
N LEU A 62 5.12 -7.34 -3.82
CA LEU A 62 5.79 -7.14 -5.10
C LEU A 62 4.92 -7.64 -6.24
N GLU A 63 4.35 -8.82 -6.08
CA GLU A 63 3.44 -9.41 -7.07
C GLU A 63 2.17 -8.60 -7.21
N LEU A 64 1.62 -8.13 -6.10
CA LEU A 64 0.46 -7.24 -6.09
C LEU A 64 0.77 -5.97 -6.89
N CYS A 65 1.90 -5.34 -6.61
CA CYS A 65 2.30 -4.11 -7.29
C CYS A 65 2.42 -4.32 -8.79
N ALA A 66 3.11 -5.39 -9.21
CA ALA A 66 3.27 -5.72 -10.62
C ALA A 66 1.92 -5.97 -11.29
N ALA A 67 1.01 -6.70 -10.61
CA ALA A 67 -0.32 -6.96 -11.14
C ALA A 67 -1.12 -5.67 -11.34
N LEU A 68 -1.07 -4.76 -10.35
CA LEU A 68 -1.78 -3.49 -10.44
C LEU A 68 -1.24 -2.61 -11.54
N LYS A 69 0.08 -2.57 -11.72
CA LYS A 69 0.71 -1.74 -12.75
C LYS A 69 0.52 -2.30 -14.16
N SER A 70 0.18 -3.59 -14.30
CA SER A 70 -0.12 -4.21 -15.58
C SER A 70 -1.58 -4.06 -16.00
N ASP A 71 -2.44 -3.57 -15.13
CA ASP A 71 -3.88 -3.47 -15.38
C ASP A 71 -4.25 -2.02 -15.65
N GLU A 72 -4.93 -1.77 -16.77
CA GLU A 72 -5.34 -0.42 -17.16
C GLU A 72 -6.22 0.26 -16.11
N VAL A 73 -7.01 -0.52 -15.36
CA VAL A 73 -7.92 0.02 -14.35
C VAL A 73 -7.16 0.57 -13.14
N THR A 74 -6.02 -0.04 -12.79
CA THR A 74 -5.32 0.25 -11.53
C THR A 74 -3.93 0.83 -11.70
N ARG A 75 -3.36 0.83 -12.90
CA ARG A 75 -1.95 1.17 -13.10
C ARG A 75 -1.58 2.61 -12.70
N ALA A 76 -2.55 3.51 -12.69
CA ALA A 76 -2.30 4.91 -12.33
C ALA A 76 -2.37 5.15 -10.82
N ILE A 77 -2.80 4.16 -10.04
CA ILE A 77 -2.92 4.30 -8.59
C ILE A 77 -1.52 4.19 -7.96
N PRO A 78 -1.08 5.19 -7.19
CA PRO A 78 0.22 5.10 -6.51
C PRO A 78 0.22 3.98 -5.47
N VAL A 79 1.35 3.28 -5.37
CA VAL A 79 1.54 2.17 -4.44
C VAL A 79 2.75 2.44 -3.55
N VAL A 80 2.53 2.35 -2.24
CA VAL A 80 3.58 2.42 -1.22
C VAL A 80 3.74 1.03 -0.62
N LEU A 81 4.95 0.48 -0.66
CA LEU A 81 5.24 -0.81 -0.06
C LEU A 81 5.83 -0.64 1.34
N LEU A 82 5.40 -1.49 2.27
CA LEU A 82 5.91 -1.54 3.64
C LEU A 82 6.62 -2.87 3.85
N SER A 83 7.84 -2.85 4.42
CA SER A 83 8.55 -4.10 4.68
C SER A 83 9.61 -3.94 5.77
N ALA A 84 9.83 -5.00 6.54
CA ALA A 84 10.97 -5.09 7.44
C ALA A 84 12.29 -5.27 6.67
N LYS A 85 12.22 -5.65 5.40
CA LYS A 85 13.40 -5.80 4.54
C LYS A 85 13.88 -4.43 4.08
N ALA A 86 15.07 -4.04 4.49
CA ALA A 86 15.59 -2.69 4.29
C ALA A 86 16.87 -2.63 3.46
N GLN A 87 17.30 -3.75 2.87
CA GLN A 87 18.50 -3.76 2.04
C GLN A 87 18.24 -3.04 0.71
N VAL A 88 19.30 -2.52 0.10
CA VAL A 88 19.19 -1.82 -1.18
C VAL A 88 18.54 -2.70 -2.25
N THR A 89 18.87 -3.99 -2.27
CA THR A 89 18.29 -4.94 -3.21
C THR A 89 16.79 -5.12 -3.01
N ASP A 90 16.32 -5.10 -1.76
CA ASP A 90 14.89 -5.22 -1.43
C ASP A 90 14.13 -3.99 -1.90
N ILE A 91 14.68 -2.82 -1.62
CA ILE A 91 14.06 -1.55 -2.02
C ILE A 91 14.01 -1.44 -3.54
N ARG A 92 15.10 -1.80 -4.22
CA ARG A 92 15.16 -1.78 -5.68
C ARG A 92 14.12 -2.73 -6.29
N ALA A 93 13.97 -3.94 -5.73
CA ALA A 93 12.97 -4.89 -6.21
C ALA A 93 11.56 -4.30 -6.11
N GLY A 94 11.26 -3.58 -5.03
CA GLY A 94 9.97 -2.91 -4.88
C GLY A 94 9.75 -1.83 -5.92
N LEU A 95 10.73 -0.98 -6.13
CA LEU A 95 10.63 0.10 -7.12
C LEU A 95 10.57 -0.47 -8.53
N ASP A 96 11.32 -1.52 -8.81
CA ASP A 96 11.30 -2.19 -10.13
C ASP A 96 9.94 -2.86 -10.40
N ALA A 97 9.24 -3.30 -9.36
CA ALA A 97 7.88 -3.83 -9.50
C ALA A 97 6.86 -2.73 -9.80
N GLY A 98 7.25 -1.47 -9.71
CA GLY A 98 6.41 -0.32 -10.02
C GLY A 98 5.94 0.48 -8.83
N ALA A 99 6.43 0.18 -7.61
CA ALA A 99 6.06 0.95 -6.43
C ALA A 99 6.54 2.40 -6.54
N ASP A 100 5.73 3.30 -6.02
CA ASP A 100 6.03 4.73 -6.02
C ASP A 100 6.88 5.12 -4.82
N ASP A 101 6.81 4.33 -3.73
CA ASP A 101 7.65 4.52 -2.55
C ASP A 101 7.79 3.19 -1.80
N TYR A 102 8.82 3.10 -0.97
CA TYR A 102 9.12 1.92 -0.16
C TYR A 102 9.48 2.40 1.24
N VAL A 103 8.70 1.97 2.24
CA VAL A 103 8.88 2.39 3.63
C VAL A 103 9.26 1.19 4.47
N THR A 104 10.34 1.31 5.23
CA THR A 104 10.84 0.20 6.05
C THR A 104 10.17 0.18 7.42
N LYS A 105 9.89 -1.02 7.93
CA LYS A 105 9.37 -1.23 9.28
C LYS A 105 10.52 -1.34 10.27
N PRO A 106 10.39 -0.83 11.48
CA PRO A 106 9.25 -0.07 12.01
C PRO A 106 9.18 1.33 11.40
N PHE A 107 7.98 1.84 11.23
CA PHE A 107 7.74 3.15 10.63
C PHE A 107 6.92 4.04 11.59
N GLU A 108 7.04 5.36 11.39
CA GLU A 108 6.20 6.32 12.09
C GLU A 108 4.95 6.55 11.24
N PRO A 109 3.74 6.35 11.80
CA PRO A 109 2.50 6.53 11.02
C PRO A 109 2.39 7.91 10.37
N LEU A 110 2.80 8.98 11.06
CA LEU A 110 2.74 10.32 10.49
C LEU A 110 3.70 10.52 9.35
N ASP A 111 4.88 9.89 9.39
CA ASP A 111 5.83 9.93 8.28
C ASP A 111 5.28 9.21 7.06
N LEU A 112 4.64 8.06 7.27
CA LEU A 112 3.99 7.31 6.19
C LEU A 112 2.89 8.16 5.54
N ILE A 113 2.04 8.78 6.35
CA ILE A 113 0.95 9.62 5.86
C ILE A 113 1.49 10.80 5.08
N ASP A 114 2.59 11.40 5.54
CA ASP A 114 3.24 12.50 4.85
C ASP A 114 3.72 12.09 3.46
N ARG A 115 4.32 10.91 3.36
CA ARG A 115 4.77 10.35 2.07
C ARG A 115 3.58 10.08 1.14
N VAL A 116 2.48 9.55 1.69
CA VAL A 116 1.26 9.31 0.92
C VAL A 116 0.70 10.64 0.41
N ASN A 117 0.63 11.66 1.26
CA ASN A 117 0.13 12.97 0.86
C ASN A 117 0.96 13.58 -0.28
N LYS A 118 2.27 13.38 -0.27
CA LYS A 118 3.13 13.85 -1.36
C LYS A 118 2.80 13.19 -2.69
N LEU A 119 2.44 11.91 -2.65
CA LEU A 119 2.05 11.20 -3.87
C LEU A 119 0.70 11.68 -4.40
N LEU A 120 -0.16 12.19 -3.54
CA LEU A 120 -1.51 12.64 -3.91
C LEU A 120 -1.55 14.11 -4.33
N SER A 121 -0.49 14.85 -4.09
CA SER A 121 -0.46 16.29 -4.41
C SER A 121 -0.02 16.57 -5.84
#